data_6f384f0144f2361c8975ee11b93f08bd
#
_entry.id   6f384f0144f2361c8975ee11b93f08bd
#
_cell.length_a   1.000
_cell.length_b   1.000
_cell.length_c   1.000
_cell.angle_alpha   90.00
_cell.angle_beta   90.00
_cell.angle_gamma   90.00
#
_symmetry.space_group_name_H-M   'P 1'
#
loop_
_entity.id
_entity.type
_entity.pdbx_description
1 polymer ?
#
loop_
_entity_poly.entity_id
_entity_poly.type
_entity_poly.pdbx_seq_one_letter_code
_entity_poly.pdbx_strand_id
1 'polypeptide(L)'
;MMKSALAFAAILAATLVLPGHAQDAMKKDTAVKPAPSPSQAVLESWNDAGRKLTAMAEDFPEDKYDFKPTPAQRGFAEQLLHATNANYYFTSLALGQKPPAEEDPKRDQFKTKADVVAFVKKSFADGAAAIKAKGDKGMSELVVDPGSHQQMRLSDLAYGLIEHDGEHYGQLAVYYRVAGLVPPESRPKK
;
A
#
# COMPACT_ATOMS: atom_id res chain seq x y z
N MET A 1 39.26 -4.61 82.92
CA MET A 1 37.82 -4.31 82.83
C MET A 1 37.67 -3.06 82.03
N MET A 2 37.41 -3.19 80.72
CA MET A 2 37.22 -2.05 79.83
C MET A 2 35.81 -2.11 79.25
N LYS A 3 35.03 -1.05 79.50
CA LYS A 3 33.65 -0.89 79.02
C LYS A 3 33.68 -0.26 77.67
N SER A 4 33.25 -0.98 76.62
CA SER A 4 33.08 -0.46 75.28
C SER A 4 31.71 0.24 75.20
N ALA A 5 31.74 1.52 74.77
CA ALA A 5 30.54 2.31 74.49
C ALA A 5 30.25 2.18 72.96
N LEU A 6 29.04 1.66 72.64
CA LEU A 6 28.54 1.66 71.26
C LEU A 6 27.89 3.01 70.97
N ALA A 7 28.41 3.72 69.99
CA ALA A 7 27.79 4.92 69.42
C ALA A 7 26.83 4.52 68.30
N PHE A 8 25.52 4.81 68.47
CA PHE A 8 24.48 4.70 67.43
C PHE A 8 24.53 5.96 66.56
N ALA A 9 24.92 5.81 65.31
CA ALA A 9 24.77 6.84 64.33
C ALA A 9 23.36 6.79 63.69
N ALA A 10 22.56 7.80 63.92
CA ALA A 10 21.26 7.98 63.30
C ALA A 10 21.46 8.55 61.90
N ILE A 11 21.14 7.77 60.87
CA ILE A 11 21.11 8.23 59.45
C ILE A 11 19.75 8.89 59.21
N LEU A 12 19.77 10.22 59.05
CA LEU A 12 18.61 11.01 58.68
C LEU A 12 18.40 10.87 57.14
N ALA A 13 17.45 10.07 56.69
CA ALA A 13 17.07 9.98 55.27
C ALA A 13 16.23 11.19 54.91
N ALA A 14 16.84 12.14 54.18
CA ALA A 14 16.12 13.24 53.53
C ALA A 14 15.43 12.74 52.28
N THR A 15 14.10 12.56 52.32
CA THR A 15 13.27 12.29 51.13
C THR A 15 13.11 13.55 50.33
N LEU A 16 13.84 13.66 49.20
CA LEU A 16 13.61 14.68 48.20
C LEU A 16 12.28 14.41 47.51
N VAL A 17 11.26 15.18 47.83
CA VAL A 17 10.00 15.23 47.07
C VAL A 17 10.27 16.09 45.81
N LEU A 18 10.50 15.45 44.69
CA LEU A 18 10.53 16.14 43.39
C LEU A 18 9.09 16.51 42.97
N PRO A 19 8.83 17.76 42.58
CA PRO A 19 7.49 18.15 42.17
C PRO A 19 7.09 17.41 40.89
N GLY A 20 5.93 16.76 40.93
CA GLY A 20 5.39 15.97 39.83
C GLY A 20 4.87 16.79 38.66
N HIS A 21 5.77 17.40 37.87
CA HIS A 21 5.45 18.11 36.63
C HIS A 21 5.75 17.27 35.37
N ALA A 22 6.13 16.00 35.51
CA ALA A 22 6.48 15.16 34.37
C ALA A 22 5.34 14.23 33.88
N GLN A 23 4.17 14.23 34.52
CA GLN A 23 3.07 13.33 34.15
C GLN A 23 1.99 13.93 33.26
N ASP A 24 1.95 15.26 33.08
CA ASP A 24 0.92 15.90 32.22
C ASP A 24 1.29 16.00 30.74
N ALA A 25 2.53 15.70 30.35
CA ALA A 25 2.96 15.80 28.96
C ALA A 25 2.65 14.54 28.08
N MET A 26 2.08 13.47 28.65
CA MET A 26 1.80 12.20 27.93
C MET A 26 0.33 11.81 27.87
N LYS A 27 -0.60 12.72 28.03
CA LYS A 27 -1.99 12.52 27.57
C LYS A 27 -2.13 12.96 26.13
N LYS A 28 -1.33 12.39 25.24
CA LYS A 28 -1.63 12.39 23.82
C LYS A 28 -2.82 11.47 23.65
N ASP A 29 -3.88 12.02 23.09
CA ASP A 29 -5.17 11.40 22.80
C ASP A 29 -5.01 9.92 22.36
N THR A 30 -5.17 8.99 23.29
CA THR A 30 -5.10 7.55 23.06
C THR A 30 -6.49 6.96 22.75
N ALA A 31 -7.42 7.79 22.28
CA ALA A 31 -8.70 7.32 21.81
C ALA A 31 -8.47 6.36 20.63
N VAL A 32 -8.79 5.09 20.86
CA VAL A 32 -8.73 4.06 19.81
C VAL A 32 -9.70 4.47 18.70
N LYS A 33 -9.19 4.72 17.50
CA LYS A 33 -10.05 4.98 16.35
C LYS A 33 -10.86 3.72 16.04
N PRO A 34 -12.18 3.85 15.77
CA PRO A 34 -12.97 2.72 15.28
C PRO A 34 -12.33 2.11 14.04
N ALA A 35 -12.45 0.79 13.88
CA ALA A 35 -12.04 0.13 12.65
C ALA A 35 -12.87 0.68 11.47
N PRO A 36 -12.27 0.85 10.28
CA PRO A 36 -13.00 1.23 9.09
C PRO A 36 -14.06 0.16 8.76
N SER A 37 -15.10 0.55 8.04
CA SER A 37 -16.05 -0.43 7.49
C SER A 37 -15.36 -1.35 6.47
N PRO A 38 -15.92 -2.53 6.14
CA PRO A 38 -15.29 -3.45 5.19
C PRO A 38 -14.92 -2.80 3.85
N SER A 39 -15.83 -2.02 3.25
CA SER A 39 -15.54 -1.35 1.99
C SER A 39 -14.51 -0.22 2.13
N GLN A 40 -14.48 0.46 3.28
CA GLN A 40 -13.46 1.46 3.59
C GLN A 40 -12.08 0.82 3.74
N ALA A 41 -11.97 -0.34 4.40
CA ALA A 41 -10.71 -1.06 4.55
C ALA A 41 -10.15 -1.50 3.18
N VAL A 42 -11.02 -2.02 2.30
CA VAL A 42 -10.64 -2.34 0.91
C VAL A 42 -10.16 -1.09 0.17
N LEU A 43 -10.91 0.01 0.28
CA LEU A 43 -10.57 1.26 -0.39
C LEU A 43 -9.23 1.85 0.08
N GLU A 44 -8.94 1.79 1.37
CA GLU A 44 -7.67 2.24 1.94
C GLU A 44 -6.50 1.41 1.38
N SER A 45 -6.62 0.08 1.34
CA SER A 45 -5.61 -0.81 0.80
C SER A 45 -5.42 -0.62 -0.71
N TRP A 46 -6.51 -0.47 -1.46
CA TRP A 46 -6.50 -0.16 -2.89
C TRP A 46 -5.77 1.15 -3.19
N ASN A 47 -6.10 2.20 -2.45
CA ASN A 47 -5.47 3.51 -2.60
C ASN A 47 -3.98 3.49 -2.23
N ASP A 48 -3.57 2.69 -1.23
CA ASP A 48 -2.16 2.56 -0.85
C ASP A 48 -1.35 1.83 -1.93
N ALA A 49 -1.88 0.75 -2.53
CA ALA A 49 -1.28 0.10 -3.69
C ALA A 49 -1.14 1.09 -4.87
N GLY A 50 -2.21 1.83 -5.19
CA GLY A 50 -2.22 2.83 -6.24
C GLY A 50 -1.22 3.96 -6.01
N ARG A 51 -1.09 4.45 -4.78
CA ARG A 51 -0.10 5.46 -4.39
C ARG A 51 1.32 4.97 -4.64
N LYS A 52 1.61 3.73 -4.25
CA LYS A 52 2.93 3.13 -4.39
C LYS A 52 3.32 2.92 -5.84
N LEU A 53 2.45 2.32 -6.65
CA LEU A 53 2.71 2.09 -8.08
C LEU A 53 2.78 3.40 -8.87
N THR A 54 1.92 4.37 -8.55
CA THR A 54 1.98 5.72 -9.14
C THR A 54 3.31 6.41 -8.81
N ALA A 55 3.76 6.34 -7.56
CA ALA A 55 5.04 6.93 -7.16
C ALA A 55 6.22 6.29 -7.92
N MET A 56 6.20 4.98 -8.14
CA MET A 56 7.21 4.31 -8.96
C MET A 56 7.14 4.78 -10.42
N ALA A 57 5.95 4.86 -11.01
CA ALA A 57 5.78 5.32 -12.37
C ALA A 57 6.29 6.77 -12.54
N GLU A 58 5.94 7.66 -11.61
CA GLU A 58 6.35 9.06 -11.68
C GLU A 58 7.85 9.28 -11.45
N ASP A 59 8.47 8.47 -10.63
CA ASP A 59 9.86 8.67 -10.20
C ASP A 59 10.89 8.00 -11.12
N PHE A 60 10.57 6.85 -11.73
CA PHE A 60 11.53 6.13 -12.57
C PHE A 60 11.94 6.97 -13.78
N PRO A 61 13.25 7.02 -14.15
CA PRO A 61 13.73 7.82 -15.28
C PRO A 61 13.08 7.39 -16.59
N GLU A 62 12.64 8.36 -17.40
CA GLU A 62 11.94 8.08 -18.66
C GLU A 62 12.80 7.32 -19.68
N ASP A 63 14.09 7.63 -19.73
CA ASP A 63 15.07 6.94 -20.58
C ASP A 63 15.28 5.46 -20.18
N LYS A 64 14.75 5.04 -19.02
CA LYS A 64 14.81 3.67 -18.51
C LYS A 64 13.46 2.95 -18.52
N TYR A 65 12.43 3.52 -19.13
CA TYR A 65 11.09 2.90 -19.13
C TYR A 65 11.03 1.53 -19.82
N ASP A 66 11.93 1.27 -20.73
CA ASP A 66 12.06 -0.02 -21.42
C ASP A 66 13.17 -0.92 -20.80
N PHE A 67 13.74 -0.51 -19.64
CA PHE A 67 14.76 -1.27 -18.94
C PHE A 67 14.21 -2.62 -18.45
N LYS A 68 14.98 -3.68 -18.70
CA LYS A 68 14.70 -5.07 -18.27
C LYS A 68 15.83 -5.55 -17.37
N PRO A 69 15.55 -6.01 -16.14
CA PRO A 69 16.58 -6.63 -15.30
C PRO A 69 17.24 -7.84 -15.95
N THR A 70 16.45 -8.62 -16.70
CA THR A 70 16.94 -9.71 -17.56
C THR A 70 16.18 -9.72 -18.88
N PRO A 71 16.73 -10.29 -19.96
CA PRO A 71 16.08 -10.32 -21.29
C PRO A 71 14.71 -11.01 -21.28
N ALA A 72 14.47 -11.95 -20.37
CA ALA A 72 13.22 -12.71 -20.28
C ALA A 72 12.08 -11.93 -19.56
N GLN A 73 12.41 -10.84 -18.86
CA GLN A 73 11.41 -10.06 -18.11
C GLN A 73 10.78 -8.99 -19.00
N ARG A 74 9.59 -8.53 -18.57
CA ARG A 74 8.95 -7.32 -19.13
C ARG A 74 9.85 -6.10 -18.93
N GLY A 75 9.72 -5.09 -19.76
CA GLY A 75 10.27 -3.76 -19.48
C GLY A 75 9.55 -3.10 -18.31
N PHE A 76 10.17 -2.09 -17.70
CA PHE A 76 9.59 -1.40 -16.54
C PHE A 76 8.17 -0.87 -16.83
N ALA A 77 7.98 -0.20 -17.97
CA ALA A 77 6.66 0.27 -18.39
C ALA A 77 5.68 -0.88 -18.63
N GLU A 78 6.13 -1.95 -19.31
CA GLU A 78 5.30 -3.12 -19.58
C GLU A 78 4.84 -3.78 -18.26
N GLN A 79 5.70 -3.80 -17.24
CA GLN A 79 5.37 -4.34 -15.92
C GLN A 79 4.30 -3.49 -15.20
N LEU A 80 4.39 -2.15 -15.30
CA LEU A 80 3.36 -1.24 -14.78
C LEU A 80 2.03 -1.41 -15.51
N LEU A 81 2.07 -1.47 -16.85
CA LEU A 81 0.86 -1.63 -17.67
C LEU A 81 0.16 -2.94 -17.38
N HIS A 82 0.91 -4.05 -17.26
CA HIS A 82 0.38 -5.35 -16.89
C HIS A 82 -0.32 -5.30 -15.53
N ALA A 83 0.39 -4.85 -14.48
CA ALA A 83 -0.15 -4.78 -13.13
C ALA A 83 -1.45 -3.99 -13.09
N THR A 84 -1.45 -2.78 -13.66
CA THR A 84 -2.58 -1.88 -13.56
C THR A 84 -3.72 -2.17 -14.54
N ASN A 85 -3.45 -2.89 -15.63
CA ASN A 85 -4.51 -3.38 -16.52
C ASN A 85 -5.41 -4.41 -15.83
N ALA A 86 -4.84 -5.25 -14.97
CA ALA A 86 -5.60 -6.23 -14.19
C ALA A 86 -6.68 -5.59 -13.31
N ASN A 87 -6.49 -4.35 -12.85
CA ASN A 87 -7.47 -3.60 -12.07
C ASN A 87 -8.81 -3.41 -12.80
N TYR A 88 -8.80 -3.37 -14.13
CA TYR A 88 -10.02 -3.26 -14.92
C TYR A 88 -10.87 -4.52 -14.90
N TYR A 89 -10.28 -5.68 -14.54
CA TYR A 89 -11.06 -6.90 -14.32
C TYR A 89 -12.07 -6.70 -13.17
N PHE A 90 -11.61 -6.26 -12.01
CA PHE A 90 -12.48 -5.92 -10.89
C PHE A 90 -13.46 -4.78 -11.24
N THR A 91 -12.92 -3.70 -11.80
CA THR A 91 -13.73 -2.49 -12.10
C THR A 91 -14.90 -2.83 -13.01
N SER A 92 -14.66 -3.64 -14.06
CA SER A 92 -15.70 -4.07 -15.00
C SER A 92 -16.75 -4.93 -14.33
N LEU A 93 -16.35 -5.95 -13.54
CA LEU A 93 -17.30 -6.80 -12.82
C LEU A 93 -18.10 -6.00 -11.80
N ALA A 94 -17.49 -5.06 -11.09
CA ALA A 94 -18.19 -4.19 -10.18
C ALA A 94 -19.24 -3.30 -10.87
N LEU A 95 -18.99 -2.93 -12.12
CA LEU A 95 -19.93 -2.15 -12.95
C LEU A 95 -20.94 -3.04 -13.74
N GLY A 96 -20.89 -4.36 -13.58
CA GLY A 96 -21.73 -5.29 -14.35
C GLY A 96 -21.35 -5.36 -15.83
N GLN A 97 -20.12 -5.01 -16.16
CA GLN A 97 -19.58 -5.04 -17.54
C GLN A 97 -18.71 -6.27 -17.75
N LYS A 98 -18.52 -6.64 -19.02
CA LYS A 98 -17.55 -7.68 -19.37
C LYS A 98 -16.13 -7.17 -19.11
N PRO A 99 -15.29 -7.93 -18.40
CA PRO A 99 -13.87 -7.59 -18.26
C PRO A 99 -13.16 -7.45 -19.61
N PRO A 100 -12.09 -6.63 -19.69
CA PRO A 100 -11.25 -6.59 -20.88
C PRO A 100 -10.65 -7.97 -21.18
N ALA A 101 -10.19 -8.18 -22.40
CA ALA A 101 -9.41 -9.36 -22.73
C ALA A 101 -8.16 -9.45 -21.84
N GLU A 102 -7.70 -10.67 -21.56
CA GLU A 102 -6.52 -10.92 -20.70
C GLU A 102 -5.19 -10.43 -21.31
N GLU A 103 -5.23 -9.81 -22.49
CA GLU A 103 -4.04 -9.29 -23.16
C GLU A 103 -3.54 -8.01 -22.49
N ASP A 104 -2.25 -7.98 -22.21
CA ASP A 104 -1.59 -6.77 -21.71
C ASP A 104 -1.65 -5.65 -22.75
N PRO A 105 -1.83 -4.39 -22.32
CA PRO A 105 -1.70 -3.25 -23.21
C PRO A 105 -0.30 -3.21 -23.84
N LYS A 106 -0.24 -3.04 -25.17
CA LYS A 106 1.04 -3.00 -25.86
C LYS A 106 1.80 -1.73 -25.56
N ARG A 107 3.10 -1.84 -25.32
CA ARG A 107 4.01 -0.72 -25.01
C ARG A 107 3.97 0.40 -26.04
N ASP A 108 3.77 0.08 -27.32
CA ASP A 108 3.71 1.05 -28.42
C ASP A 108 2.47 1.96 -28.39
N GLN A 109 1.44 1.60 -27.62
CA GLN A 109 0.25 2.43 -27.38
C GLN A 109 0.52 3.54 -26.34
N PHE A 110 1.60 3.44 -25.57
CA PHE A 110 1.99 4.35 -24.47
C PHE A 110 3.38 4.90 -24.74
N LYS A 111 3.47 5.90 -25.63
CA LYS A 111 4.73 6.38 -26.19
C LYS A 111 5.61 7.12 -25.19
N THR A 112 5.00 7.81 -24.23
CA THR A 112 5.68 8.65 -23.25
C THR A 112 5.51 8.09 -21.83
N LYS A 113 6.38 8.52 -20.91
CA LYS A 113 6.19 8.33 -19.47
C LYS A 113 4.83 8.84 -19.01
N ALA A 114 4.42 10.00 -19.51
CA ALA A 114 3.15 10.62 -19.15
C ALA A 114 1.94 9.73 -19.48
N ASP A 115 1.97 9.04 -20.62
CA ASP A 115 0.91 8.10 -21.03
C ASP A 115 0.80 6.93 -20.05
N VAL A 116 1.94 6.33 -19.67
CA VAL A 116 1.97 5.22 -18.70
C VAL A 116 1.48 5.69 -17.33
N VAL A 117 1.97 6.83 -16.83
CA VAL A 117 1.54 7.41 -15.55
C VAL A 117 0.04 7.70 -15.54
N ALA A 118 -0.49 8.25 -16.64
CA ALA A 118 -1.93 8.53 -16.76
C ALA A 118 -2.76 7.23 -16.70
N PHE A 119 -2.30 6.17 -17.37
CA PHE A 119 -2.96 4.87 -17.35
C PHE A 119 -2.98 4.26 -15.94
N VAL A 120 -1.83 4.25 -15.26
CA VAL A 120 -1.70 3.78 -13.87
C VAL A 120 -2.68 4.53 -12.96
N LYS A 121 -2.65 5.85 -12.97
CA LYS A 121 -3.54 6.69 -12.16
C LYS A 121 -5.02 6.41 -12.45
N LYS A 122 -5.36 6.30 -13.72
CA LYS A 122 -6.75 6.07 -14.15
C LYS A 122 -7.27 4.72 -13.65
N SER A 123 -6.51 3.65 -13.78
CA SER A 123 -6.94 2.32 -13.36
C SER A 123 -7.28 2.27 -11.87
N PHE A 124 -6.44 2.87 -11.02
CA PHE A 124 -6.71 2.97 -9.58
C PHE A 124 -7.87 3.91 -9.25
N ALA A 125 -8.00 5.02 -9.96
CA ALA A 125 -9.11 5.95 -9.75
C ALA A 125 -10.46 5.31 -10.08
N ASP A 126 -10.54 4.58 -11.20
CA ASP A 126 -11.76 3.90 -11.63
C ASP A 126 -12.14 2.79 -10.62
N GLY A 127 -11.19 1.98 -10.15
CA GLY A 127 -11.44 0.96 -9.14
C GLY A 127 -11.86 1.55 -7.79
N ALA A 128 -11.20 2.62 -7.34
CA ALA A 128 -11.59 3.33 -6.13
C ALA A 128 -13.01 3.92 -6.21
N ALA A 129 -13.39 4.45 -7.38
CA ALA A 129 -14.76 4.94 -7.63
C ALA A 129 -15.77 3.80 -7.55
N ALA A 130 -15.46 2.62 -8.13
CA ALA A 130 -16.31 1.44 -8.08
C ALA A 130 -16.49 0.95 -6.62
N ILE A 131 -15.42 0.83 -5.84
CA ILE A 131 -15.49 0.44 -4.42
C ILE A 131 -16.38 1.41 -3.62
N LYS A 132 -16.19 2.72 -3.80
CA LYS A 132 -17.00 3.74 -3.13
C LYS A 132 -18.49 3.63 -3.50
N ALA A 133 -18.78 3.45 -4.79
CA ALA A 133 -20.15 3.35 -5.28
C ALA A 133 -20.87 2.09 -4.76
N LYS A 134 -20.15 0.98 -4.62
CA LYS A 134 -20.68 -0.28 -4.10
C LYS A 134 -20.94 -0.24 -2.59
N GLY A 135 -20.07 0.39 -1.82
CA GLY A 135 -20.15 0.41 -0.36
C GLY A 135 -20.13 -1.01 0.24
N ASP A 136 -20.38 -1.13 1.54
CA ASP A 136 -20.28 -2.42 2.25
C ASP A 136 -21.23 -3.47 1.67
N LYS A 137 -22.46 -3.10 1.35
CA LYS A 137 -23.46 -4.01 0.79
C LYS A 137 -23.03 -4.51 -0.58
N GLY A 138 -22.65 -3.60 -1.49
CA GLY A 138 -22.27 -3.96 -2.84
C GLY A 138 -20.96 -4.73 -2.91
N MET A 139 -19.99 -4.44 -2.04
CA MET A 139 -18.76 -5.20 -1.98
C MET A 139 -18.94 -6.64 -1.48
N SER A 140 -20.05 -6.93 -0.82
CA SER A 140 -20.46 -8.30 -0.40
C SER A 140 -21.25 -9.04 -1.47
N GLU A 141 -21.62 -8.40 -2.59
CA GLU A 141 -22.35 -9.06 -3.70
C GLU A 141 -21.51 -10.17 -4.31
N LEU A 142 -22.20 -11.27 -4.65
CA LEU A 142 -21.61 -12.37 -5.39
C LEU A 142 -21.66 -12.06 -6.89
N VAL A 143 -20.53 -12.21 -7.55
CA VAL A 143 -20.40 -12.17 -9.00
C VAL A 143 -19.86 -13.50 -9.49
N VAL A 144 -20.13 -13.84 -10.74
CA VAL A 144 -19.51 -15.00 -11.39
C VAL A 144 -18.22 -14.53 -12.05
N ASP A 145 -17.11 -15.11 -11.64
CA ASP A 145 -15.84 -14.92 -12.31
C ASP A 145 -15.86 -15.60 -13.68
N PRO A 146 -15.72 -14.84 -14.78
CA PRO A 146 -15.77 -15.43 -16.13
C PRO A 146 -14.60 -16.37 -16.43
N GLY A 147 -13.47 -16.22 -15.75
CA GLY A 147 -12.28 -17.07 -15.94
C GLY A 147 -12.43 -18.44 -15.27
N SER A 148 -12.78 -18.47 -13.99
CA SER A 148 -12.90 -19.71 -13.20
C SER A 148 -14.31 -20.30 -13.19
N HIS A 149 -15.33 -19.56 -13.64
CA HIS A 149 -16.76 -19.88 -13.52
C HIS A 149 -17.24 -20.08 -12.07
N GLN A 150 -16.51 -19.56 -11.09
CA GLN A 150 -16.87 -19.64 -9.69
C GLN A 150 -17.55 -18.35 -9.21
N GLN A 151 -18.40 -18.46 -8.20
CA GLN A 151 -18.93 -17.30 -7.51
C GLN A 151 -17.90 -16.79 -6.49
N MET A 152 -17.69 -15.48 -6.47
CA MET A 152 -16.87 -14.81 -5.49
C MET A 152 -17.50 -13.48 -5.09
N ARG A 153 -17.13 -12.95 -3.93
CA ARG A 153 -17.54 -11.60 -3.55
C ARG A 153 -16.70 -10.57 -4.29
N LEU A 154 -17.30 -9.42 -4.59
CA LEU A 154 -16.53 -8.31 -5.15
C LEU A 154 -15.36 -7.89 -4.23
N SER A 155 -15.54 -7.97 -2.90
CA SER A 155 -14.45 -7.72 -1.96
C SER A 155 -13.28 -8.68 -2.11
N ASP A 156 -13.56 -9.98 -2.32
CA ASP A 156 -12.52 -11.00 -2.45
C ASP A 156 -11.71 -10.77 -3.74
N LEU A 157 -12.40 -10.40 -4.82
CA LEU A 157 -11.76 -10.03 -6.08
C LEU A 157 -10.90 -8.77 -5.93
N ALA A 158 -11.41 -7.72 -5.24
CA ALA A 158 -10.64 -6.51 -5.00
C ALA A 158 -9.37 -6.79 -4.17
N TYR A 159 -9.46 -7.65 -3.15
CA TYR A 159 -8.28 -8.08 -2.38
C TYR A 159 -7.28 -8.85 -3.23
N GLY A 160 -7.73 -9.75 -4.10
CA GLY A 160 -6.86 -10.47 -5.03
C GLY A 160 -6.07 -9.52 -5.94
N LEU A 161 -6.69 -8.42 -6.40
CA LEU A 161 -5.98 -7.43 -7.22
C LEU A 161 -5.05 -6.53 -6.37
N ILE A 162 -5.40 -6.21 -5.13
CA ILE A 162 -4.49 -5.51 -4.22
C ILE A 162 -3.23 -6.37 -3.95
N GLU A 163 -3.39 -7.68 -3.77
CA GLU A 163 -2.28 -8.62 -3.63
C GLU A 163 -1.42 -8.65 -4.89
N HIS A 164 -2.03 -8.84 -6.07
CA HIS A 164 -1.37 -8.81 -7.37
C HIS A 164 -0.56 -7.50 -7.59
N ASP A 165 -1.14 -6.35 -7.28
CA ASP A 165 -0.45 -5.07 -7.34
C ASP A 165 0.74 -5.01 -6.37
N GLY A 166 0.60 -5.61 -5.19
CA GLY A 166 1.67 -5.74 -4.19
C GLY A 166 2.83 -6.61 -4.67
N GLU A 167 2.55 -7.71 -5.36
CA GLU A 167 3.56 -8.58 -6.00
C GLU A 167 4.33 -7.80 -7.07
N HIS A 168 3.63 -7.09 -7.94
CA HIS A 168 4.25 -6.27 -8.99
C HIS A 168 5.02 -5.08 -8.42
N TYR A 169 4.55 -4.46 -7.34
CA TYR A 169 5.32 -3.47 -6.60
C TYR A 169 6.66 -4.05 -6.13
N GLY A 170 6.65 -5.26 -5.56
CA GLY A 170 7.86 -5.95 -5.13
C GLY A 170 8.83 -6.21 -6.30
N GLN A 171 8.30 -6.66 -7.44
CA GLN A 171 9.09 -6.86 -8.66
C GLN A 171 9.68 -5.52 -9.14
N LEU A 172 8.90 -4.45 -9.27
CA LEU A 172 9.37 -3.13 -9.67
C LEU A 172 10.44 -2.56 -8.74
N ALA A 173 10.39 -2.87 -7.44
CA ALA A 173 11.45 -2.51 -6.50
C ALA A 173 12.79 -3.19 -6.86
N VAL A 174 12.77 -4.38 -7.46
CA VAL A 174 13.97 -5.02 -8.01
C VAL A 174 14.48 -4.25 -9.24
N TYR A 175 13.59 -3.82 -10.15
CA TYR A 175 13.99 -2.98 -11.31
C TYR A 175 14.74 -1.72 -10.85
N TYR A 176 14.22 -1.03 -9.84
CA TYR A 176 14.91 0.12 -9.26
C TYR A 176 16.32 -0.22 -8.81
N ARG A 177 16.47 -1.27 -7.98
CA ARG A 177 17.77 -1.64 -7.40
C ARG A 177 18.77 -2.08 -8.47
N VAL A 178 18.34 -2.85 -9.46
CA VAL A 178 19.20 -3.27 -10.57
C VAL A 178 19.60 -2.08 -11.46
N ALA A 179 18.71 -1.08 -11.60
CA ALA A 179 19.02 0.17 -12.29
C ALA A 179 19.90 1.14 -11.46
N GLY A 180 20.34 0.75 -10.24
CA GLY A 180 21.14 1.59 -9.35
C GLY A 180 20.34 2.67 -8.62
N LEU A 181 19.02 2.53 -8.52
CA LEU A 181 18.10 3.50 -7.92
C LEU A 181 17.53 2.98 -6.60
N VAL A 182 17.07 3.90 -5.75
CA VAL A 182 16.35 3.57 -4.51
C VAL A 182 14.85 3.73 -4.76
N PRO A 183 14.02 2.68 -4.50
CA PRO A 183 12.58 2.79 -4.63
C PRO A 183 12.00 3.91 -3.75
N PRO A 184 10.94 4.64 -4.18
CA PRO A 184 10.38 5.76 -3.43
C PRO A 184 10.08 5.46 -1.96
N GLU A 185 9.42 4.34 -1.68
CA GLU A 185 9.06 3.94 -0.30
C GLU A 185 10.25 3.49 0.58
N SER A 186 11.41 3.24 -0.03
CA SER A 186 12.64 2.89 0.69
C SER A 186 13.50 4.10 1.05
N ARG A 187 13.07 5.31 0.68
CA ARG A 187 13.78 6.56 0.99
C ARG A 187 13.41 7.08 2.37
N PRO A 188 14.31 7.80 3.07
CA PRO A 188 13.96 8.48 4.31
C PRO A 188 12.74 9.39 4.11
N LYS A 189 11.78 9.30 5.02
CA LYS A 189 10.65 10.26 5.03
C LYS A 189 11.20 11.63 5.41
N LYS A 190 10.90 12.63 4.59
CA LYS A 190 11.24 14.04 4.88
C LYS A 190 10.33 14.58 5.97
#